data_cac75beda037e05e878e07fb8494ec9a
#
_entry.id   cac75beda037e05e878e07fb8494ec9a
#
_cell.length_a   1.000
_cell.length_b   1.000
_cell.length_c   1.000
_cell.angle_alpha   90.00
_cell.angle_beta   90.00
_cell.angle_gamma   90.00
#
_symmetry.space_group_name_H-M   'P 1'
#
loop_
_entity.id
_entity.type
_entity.pdbx_description
1 polymer ?
#
loop_
_entity_poly.entity_id
_entity_poly.type
_entity_poly.pdbx_seq_one_letter_code
_entity_poly.pdbx_strand_id
1 'polypeptide(L)'
;MHKAGFVNIVGNPNVGKSTLMNQLVGEKISIATFKAQTTRHRIMGIVNTDDMQIVFSDTPGVLKPNYKMQEMMLHFSESALADADILLYVTDVVENPEKNVDFLEKVGKMDIPVILLINKIDESDQKKLVELVERWHSLLPKAEILPISAKNKFGTDVLMKRIQELLPESPAYFDKNQLTDKPAKFFVTEIIREKILRYYDKEIPYSVEVVVERFKEET
;
A
#
# COMPACT_ATOMS: atom_id res chain seq x y z
N MET A 1 24.12 13.21 4.79
CA MET A 1 23.87 12.08 5.73
C MET A 1 22.91 11.12 5.05
N HIS A 2 23.03 9.81 5.29
CA HIS A 2 22.14 8.82 4.69
C HIS A 2 20.78 8.87 5.38
N LYS A 3 19.69 8.76 4.61
CA LYS A 3 18.32 8.69 5.12
C LYS A 3 17.73 7.31 4.83
N ALA A 4 17.02 6.73 5.80
CA ALA A 4 16.26 5.51 5.55
C ALA A 4 15.03 5.46 6.46
N GLY A 5 13.95 4.85 5.95
CA GLY A 5 12.72 4.72 6.73
C GLY A 5 11.70 3.79 6.09
N PHE A 6 10.78 3.33 6.93
CA PHE A 6 9.64 2.51 6.54
C PHE A 6 8.45 3.40 6.18
N VAL A 7 8.01 3.27 4.93
CA VAL A 7 6.85 4.00 4.38
C VAL A 7 5.73 3.00 4.17
N ASN A 8 4.81 2.93 5.10
CA ASN A 8 3.78 1.91 5.10
C ASN A 8 2.49 2.41 4.45
N ILE A 9 1.93 1.59 3.57
CA ILE A 9 0.76 1.91 2.75
C ILE A 9 -0.44 1.14 3.30
N VAL A 10 -1.41 1.86 3.84
CA VAL A 10 -2.63 1.32 4.42
C VAL A 10 -3.87 1.94 3.78
N GLY A 11 -5.02 1.34 3.98
CA GLY A 11 -6.30 1.84 3.45
C GLY A 11 -7.21 0.69 3.05
N ASN A 12 -8.41 1.01 2.63
CA ASN A 12 -9.44 0.04 2.29
C ASN A 12 -9.07 -0.85 1.07
N PRO A 13 -9.76 -1.98 0.88
CA PRO A 13 -9.58 -2.77 -0.33
C PRO A 13 -9.92 -1.95 -1.60
N ASN A 14 -9.19 -2.23 -2.69
CA ASN A 14 -9.42 -1.68 -4.03
C ASN A 14 -9.19 -0.16 -4.21
N VAL A 15 -8.67 0.55 -3.22
CA VAL A 15 -8.31 1.98 -3.35
C VAL A 15 -7.03 2.22 -4.16
N GLY A 16 -6.31 1.16 -4.55
CA GLY A 16 -5.13 1.22 -5.42
C GLY A 16 -3.78 1.19 -4.72
N LYS A 17 -3.68 0.67 -3.49
CA LYS A 17 -2.43 0.54 -2.72
C LYS A 17 -1.33 -0.20 -3.48
N SER A 18 -1.60 -1.41 -3.97
CA SER A 18 -0.64 -2.22 -4.70
C SER A 18 -0.21 -1.59 -6.03
N THR A 19 -1.12 -0.87 -6.71
CA THR A 19 -0.78 -0.09 -7.90
C THR A 19 0.17 1.04 -7.57
N LEU A 20 -0.10 1.78 -6.49
CA LEU A 20 0.76 2.85 -6.01
C LEU A 20 2.14 2.31 -5.61
N MET A 21 2.17 1.22 -4.83
CA MET A 21 3.40 0.54 -4.42
C MET A 21 4.30 0.21 -5.62
N ASN A 22 3.74 -0.43 -6.65
CA ASN A 22 4.46 -0.78 -7.87
C ASN A 22 4.98 0.45 -8.62
N GLN A 23 4.23 1.56 -8.61
CA GLN A 23 4.68 2.82 -9.22
C GLN A 23 5.84 3.46 -8.45
N LEU A 24 5.77 3.47 -7.11
CA LEU A 24 6.80 4.07 -6.27
C LEU A 24 8.11 3.26 -6.29
N VAL A 25 8.01 1.94 -6.33
CA VAL A 25 9.19 1.05 -6.43
C VAL A 25 9.76 1.00 -7.83
N GLY A 26 8.93 1.22 -8.86
CA GLY A 26 9.32 1.11 -10.27
C GLY A 26 9.26 -0.31 -10.83
N GLU A 27 8.93 -1.31 -10.01
CA GLU A 27 8.84 -2.73 -10.35
C GLU A 27 7.52 -3.34 -9.88
N LYS A 28 7.05 -4.38 -10.58
CA LYS A 28 5.82 -5.09 -10.21
C LYS A 28 6.10 -6.15 -9.13
N ILE A 29 6.06 -5.73 -7.87
CA ILE A 29 6.26 -6.61 -6.71
C ILE A 29 4.97 -6.98 -5.97
N SER A 30 3.90 -6.21 -6.15
CA SER A 30 2.56 -6.55 -5.64
C SER A 30 1.61 -6.82 -6.78
N ILE A 31 0.78 -7.87 -6.65
CA ILE A 31 -0.29 -8.11 -7.60
C ILE A 31 -1.42 -7.10 -7.40
N ALA A 32 -2.00 -6.65 -8.50
CA ALA A 32 -3.08 -5.67 -8.48
C ALA A 32 -4.26 -6.16 -9.32
N THR A 33 -5.41 -6.33 -8.69
CA THR A 33 -6.67 -6.65 -9.36
C THR A 33 -7.82 -5.81 -8.77
N PHE A 34 -8.95 -5.81 -9.44
CA PHE A 34 -10.16 -5.16 -8.96
C PHE A 34 -10.91 -5.96 -7.87
N LYS A 35 -10.46 -7.19 -7.57
CA LYS A 35 -11.09 -8.04 -6.56
C LYS A 35 -10.56 -7.72 -5.17
N ALA A 36 -11.44 -7.74 -4.17
CA ALA A 36 -11.04 -7.64 -2.77
C ALA A 36 -10.11 -8.81 -2.39
N GLN A 37 -9.31 -8.64 -1.33
CA GLN A 37 -8.37 -9.65 -0.84
C GLN A 37 -7.28 -10.05 -1.87
N THR A 38 -6.97 -9.17 -2.81
CA THR A 38 -5.87 -9.36 -3.75
C THR A 38 -4.55 -9.46 -2.99
N THR A 39 -4.24 -8.51 -2.13
CA THR A 39 -3.09 -8.56 -1.22
C THR A 39 -3.50 -9.28 0.07
N ARG A 40 -2.86 -10.41 0.37
CA ARG A 40 -3.10 -11.22 1.58
C ARG A 40 -1.98 -11.13 2.59
N HIS A 41 -0.79 -10.77 2.14
CA HIS A 41 0.42 -10.67 2.93
C HIS A 41 0.94 -9.23 2.90
N ARG A 42 1.69 -8.88 3.91
CA ARG A 42 2.50 -7.66 3.86
C ARG A 42 3.70 -7.92 2.94
N ILE A 43 3.92 -7.05 1.96
CA ILE A 43 4.99 -7.15 0.97
C ILE A 43 5.84 -5.88 1.05
N MET A 44 7.15 -6.04 1.20
CA MET A 44 8.06 -4.91 1.20
C MET A 44 8.70 -4.72 -0.16
N GLY A 45 8.83 -3.47 -0.59
CA GLY A 45 9.58 -3.04 -1.77
C GLY A 45 10.61 -2.00 -1.39
N ILE A 46 11.83 -2.21 -1.78
CA ILE A 46 12.97 -1.43 -1.34
C ILE A 46 13.50 -0.59 -2.50
N VAL A 47 13.52 0.71 -2.30
CA VAL A 47 14.11 1.68 -3.24
C VAL A 47 15.42 2.18 -2.65
N ASN A 48 16.51 1.98 -3.37
CA ASN A 48 17.85 2.38 -2.97
C ASN A 48 18.41 3.47 -3.88
N THR A 49 19.04 4.46 -3.26
CA THR A 49 19.96 5.40 -3.93
C THR A 49 21.28 5.44 -3.16
N ASP A 50 22.21 6.27 -3.58
CA ASP A 50 23.52 6.38 -2.91
C ASP A 50 23.39 6.90 -1.47
N ASP A 51 22.44 7.79 -1.23
CA ASP A 51 22.25 8.51 0.03
C ASP A 51 20.93 8.21 0.74
N MET A 52 20.11 7.27 0.19
CA MET A 52 18.77 7.01 0.71
C MET A 52 18.32 5.56 0.50
N GLN A 53 17.55 5.04 1.47
CA GLN A 53 16.79 3.80 1.32
C GLN A 53 15.35 4.00 1.79
N ILE A 54 14.39 3.74 0.93
CA ILE A 54 12.96 3.75 1.28
C ILE A 54 12.44 2.31 1.27
N VAL A 55 11.88 1.88 2.39
CA VAL A 55 11.22 0.56 2.52
C VAL A 55 9.73 0.76 2.45
N PHE A 56 9.15 0.64 1.26
CA PHE A 56 7.70 0.64 1.09
C PHE A 56 7.10 -0.67 1.58
N SER A 57 5.90 -0.61 2.14
CA SER A 57 5.17 -1.79 2.61
C SER A 57 3.73 -1.74 2.12
N ASP A 58 3.37 -2.63 1.18
CA ASP A 58 1.97 -2.84 0.77
C ASP A 58 1.29 -3.77 1.77
N THR A 59 0.10 -3.39 2.22
CA THR A 59 -0.68 -4.15 3.20
C THR A 59 -2.02 -4.61 2.63
N PRO A 60 -2.59 -5.69 3.17
CA PRO A 60 -3.98 -6.03 2.91
C PRO A 60 -4.91 -4.85 3.17
N GLY A 61 -6.03 -4.79 2.45
CA GLY A 61 -7.04 -3.75 2.70
C GLY A 61 -7.64 -3.87 4.10
N VAL A 62 -7.77 -2.72 4.77
CA VAL A 62 -8.45 -2.63 6.06
C VAL A 62 -9.93 -2.93 5.87
N LEU A 63 -10.43 -3.97 6.53
CA LEU A 63 -11.84 -4.34 6.49
C LEU A 63 -12.23 -4.96 7.83
N LYS A 64 -13.50 -4.87 8.17
CA LYS A 64 -14.03 -5.56 9.34
C LYS A 64 -13.99 -7.06 9.08
N PRO A 65 -13.24 -7.85 9.88
CA PRO A 65 -13.06 -9.27 9.59
C PRO A 65 -14.34 -10.07 9.88
N ASN A 66 -14.66 -11.01 8.98
CA ASN A 66 -15.77 -11.94 9.13
C ASN A 66 -15.30 -13.37 9.37
N TYR A 67 -13.99 -13.68 9.14
CA TYR A 67 -13.38 -14.98 9.31
C TYR A 67 -11.85 -14.86 9.52
N LYS A 68 -11.23 -15.94 10.03
CA LYS A 68 -9.83 -15.96 10.50
C LYS A 68 -8.80 -15.37 9.52
N MET A 69 -8.92 -15.64 8.22
CA MET A 69 -7.99 -15.08 7.25
C MET A 69 -8.07 -13.54 7.19
N GLN A 70 -9.27 -12.97 7.31
CA GLN A 70 -9.44 -11.51 7.35
C GLN A 70 -8.92 -10.91 8.66
N GLU A 71 -8.98 -11.65 9.77
CA GLU A 71 -8.34 -11.23 11.03
C GLU A 71 -6.82 -11.14 10.87
N MET A 72 -6.19 -12.14 10.22
CA MET A 72 -4.76 -12.09 9.90
C MET A 72 -4.41 -10.91 8.98
N MET A 73 -5.24 -10.65 7.95
CA MET A 73 -5.05 -9.51 7.05
C MET A 73 -5.14 -8.18 7.80
N LEU A 74 -6.11 -8.03 8.70
CA LEU A 74 -6.21 -6.84 9.54
C LEU A 74 -5.00 -6.68 10.44
N HIS A 75 -4.52 -7.77 11.05
CA HIS A 75 -3.31 -7.75 11.86
C HIS A 75 -2.07 -7.28 11.08
N PHE A 76 -1.91 -7.66 9.80
CA PHE A 76 -0.85 -7.11 8.95
C PHE A 76 -0.97 -5.60 8.76
N SER A 77 -2.20 -5.09 8.57
CA SER A 77 -2.43 -3.65 8.43
C SER A 77 -2.18 -2.89 9.74
N GLU A 78 -2.54 -3.47 10.87
CA GLU A 78 -2.27 -2.89 12.19
C GLU A 78 -0.77 -2.94 12.54
N SER A 79 -0.07 -4.02 12.23
CA SER A 79 1.38 -4.12 12.44
C SER A 79 2.15 -3.07 11.63
N ALA A 80 1.63 -2.73 10.44
CA ALA A 80 2.22 -1.68 9.62
C ALA A 80 2.04 -0.27 10.21
N LEU A 81 1.12 -0.05 11.13
CA LEU A 81 1.05 1.22 11.87
C LEU A 81 2.17 1.32 12.91
N ALA A 82 2.58 0.19 13.49
CA ALA A 82 3.51 0.17 14.62
C ALA A 82 4.98 0.45 14.22
N ASP A 83 5.38 0.11 12.99
CA ASP A 83 6.75 0.22 12.52
C ASP A 83 6.94 1.27 11.41
N ALA A 84 5.95 2.12 11.16
CA ALA A 84 6.03 3.16 10.16
C ALA A 84 6.81 4.37 10.65
N ASP A 85 7.75 4.87 9.83
CA ASP A 85 8.33 6.21 9.96
C ASP A 85 7.46 7.25 9.24
N ILE A 86 6.79 6.84 8.15
CA ILE A 86 5.82 7.63 7.40
C ILE A 86 4.64 6.73 7.05
N LEU A 87 3.42 7.21 7.26
CA LEU A 87 2.21 6.48 6.89
C LEU A 87 1.56 7.10 5.65
N LEU A 88 1.32 6.28 4.63
CA LEU A 88 0.48 6.61 3.48
C LEU A 88 -0.90 5.99 3.69
N TYR A 89 -1.88 6.80 4.04
CA TYR A 89 -3.28 6.37 4.10
C TYR A 89 -3.93 6.58 2.73
N VAL A 90 -4.23 5.50 2.02
CA VAL A 90 -4.80 5.56 0.67
C VAL A 90 -6.29 5.37 0.71
N THR A 91 -7.01 6.33 0.17
CA THR A 91 -8.44 6.29 -0.15
C THR A 91 -8.65 6.53 -1.65
N ASP A 92 -9.88 6.52 -2.13
CA ASP A 92 -10.20 6.91 -3.50
C ASP A 92 -11.43 7.83 -3.58
N VAL A 93 -11.73 8.31 -4.77
CA VAL A 93 -12.83 9.27 -5.02
C VAL A 93 -14.24 8.70 -4.84
N VAL A 94 -14.36 7.38 -4.63
CA VAL A 94 -15.67 6.68 -4.48
C VAL A 94 -15.90 6.23 -3.04
N GLU A 95 -14.83 6.18 -2.24
CA GLU A 95 -14.90 5.65 -0.89
C GLU A 95 -15.67 6.57 0.06
N ASN A 96 -16.50 5.96 0.93
CA ASN A 96 -17.09 6.70 2.04
C ASN A 96 -16.08 6.82 3.18
N PRO A 97 -15.64 8.05 3.53
CA PRO A 97 -14.68 8.29 4.61
C PRO A 97 -15.09 7.73 5.99
N GLU A 98 -16.38 7.58 6.24
CA GLU A 98 -16.90 7.12 7.53
C GLU A 98 -16.90 5.59 7.71
N LYS A 99 -16.43 4.85 6.71
CA LYS A 99 -16.54 3.38 6.71
C LYS A 99 -15.69 2.69 7.77
N ASN A 100 -14.54 3.26 8.16
CA ASN A 100 -13.58 2.66 9.09
C ASN A 100 -13.10 3.66 10.15
N VAL A 101 -14.06 4.27 10.87
CA VAL A 101 -13.79 5.30 11.90
C VAL A 101 -12.78 4.80 12.94
N ASP A 102 -12.94 3.56 13.44
CA ASP A 102 -12.03 2.98 14.44
C ASP A 102 -10.57 2.93 13.96
N PHE A 103 -10.35 2.63 12.69
CA PHE A 103 -9.00 2.62 12.12
C PHE A 103 -8.47 4.03 11.88
N LEU A 104 -9.33 4.95 11.44
CA LEU A 104 -8.99 6.36 11.27
C LEU A 104 -8.62 7.03 12.60
N GLU A 105 -9.30 6.67 13.69
CA GLU A 105 -8.93 7.16 15.02
C GLU A 105 -7.52 6.70 15.45
N LYS A 106 -7.14 5.45 15.12
CA LYS A 106 -5.77 4.97 15.36
C LYS A 106 -4.76 5.80 14.56
N VAL A 107 -5.04 6.01 13.28
CA VAL A 107 -4.19 6.83 12.38
C VAL A 107 -4.07 8.27 12.88
N GLY A 108 -5.17 8.88 13.31
CA GLY A 108 -5.20 10.27 13.80
C GLY A 108 -4.44 10.49 15.12
N LYS A 109 -4.17 9.42 15.89
CA LYS A 109 -3.41 9.42 17.14
C LYS A 109 -1.91 9.17 16.94
N MET A 110 -1.46 8.89 15.73
CA MET A 110 -0.04 8.64 15.46
C MET A 110 0.77 9.94 15.53
N ASP A 111 1.98 9.83 16.07
CA ASP A 111 2.93 10.96 16.18
C ASP A 111 3.96 10.99 15.02
N ILE A 112 3.69 10.25 13.94
CA ILE A 112 4.51 10.23 12.74
C ILE A 112 3.84 11.02 11.61
N PRO A 113 4.58 11.42 10.55
CA PRO A 113 3.98 12.00 9.35
C PRO A 113 2.95 11.08 8.71
N VAL A 114 1.74 11.58 8.50
CA VAL A 114 0.66 10.90 7.79
C VAL A 114 0.34 11.67 6.53
N ILE A 115 0.45 11.00 5.37
CA ILE A 115 0.02 11.53 4.08
C ILE A 115 -1.24 10.77 3.66
N LEU A 116 -2.35 11.48 3.57
CA LEU A 116 -3.60 10.94 3.06
C LEU A 116 -3.64 11.13 1.54
N LEU A 117 -3.72 10.03 0.82
CA LEU A 117 -3.73 10.00 -0.64
C LEU A 117 -5.15 9.75 -1.15
N ILE A 118 -5.73 10.74 -1.83
CA ILE A 118 -6.98 10.57 -2.56
C ILE A 118 -6.63 10.08 -3.96
N ASN A 119 -6.72 8.78 -4.18
CA ASN A 119 -6.36 8.14 -5.43
C ASN A 119 -7.53 8.11 -6.44
N LYS A 120 -7.24 7.79 -7.69
CA LYS A 120 -8.18 7.66 -8.81
C LYS A 120 -8.88 8.98 -9.18
N ILE A 121 -8.19 10.10 -9.02
CA ILE A 121 -8.76 11.42 -9.37
C ILE A 121 -9.14 11.53 -10.85
N ASP A 122 -8.59 10.66 -11.69
CA ASP A 122 -8.97 10.48 -13.09
C ASP A 122 -10.42 9.97 -13.29
N GLU A 123 -11.03 9.45 -12.22
CA GLU A 123 -12.43 8.99 -12.21
C GLU A 123 -13.40 10.01 -11.57
N SER A 124 -12.95 11.24 -11.27
CA SER A 124 -13.74 12.28 -10.59
C SER A 124 -13.65 13.64 -11.29
N ASP A 125 -14.55 14.54 -10.93
CA ASP A 125 -14.49 15.94 -11.30
C ASP A 125 -13.88 16.81 -10.19
N GLN A 126 -13.44 18.02 -10.57
CA GLN A 126 -12.75 18.93 -9.66
C GLN A 126 -13.64 19.35 -8.45
N LYS A 127 -14.94 19.55 -8.68
CA LYS A 127 -15.85 20.00 -7.61
C LYS A 127 -15.98 18.92 -6.51
N LYS A 128 -16.24 17.69 -6.92
CA LYS A 128 -16.31 16.55 -5.98
C LYS A 128 -14.98 16.33 -5.25
N LEU A 129 -13.87 16.53 -5.94
CA LEU A 129 -12.55 16.37 -5.33
C LEU A 129 -12.32 17.42 -4.22
N VAL A 130 -12.71 18.68 -4.42
CA VAL A 130 -12.60 19.71 -3.38
C VAL A 130 -13.45 19.36 -2.17
N GLU A 131 -14.72 18.99 -2.37
CA GLU A 131 -15.62 18.56 -1.29
C GLU A 131 -15.05 17.35 -0.50
N LEU A 132 -14.41 16.42 -1.20
CA LEU A 132 -13.80 15.24 -0.59
C LEU A 132 -12.55 15.61 0.22
N VAL A 133 -11.72 16.51 -0.28
CA VAL A 133 -10.54 17.02 0.45
C VAL A 133 -10.96 17.71 1.75
N GLU A 134 -11.97 18.57 1.73
CA GLU A 134 -12.51 19.24 2.93
C GLU A 134 -13.03 18.22 3.96
N ARG A 135 -13.75 17.21 3.49
CA ARG A 135 -14.27 16.14 4.36
C ARG A 135 -13.14 15.33 5.01
N TRP A 136 -12.13 14.94 4.25
CA TRP A 136 -10.97 14.23 4.79
C TRP A 136 -10.15 15.09 5.74
N HIS A 137 -10.00 16.38 5.45
CA HIS A 137 -9.32 17.31 6.37
C HIS A 137 -10.05 17.43 7.71
N SER A 138 -11.37 17.35 7.72
CA SER A 138 -12.15 17.34 8.97
C SER A 138 -11.96 16.07 9.78
N LEU A 139 -11.74 14.91 9.14
CA LEU A 139 -11.56 13.62 9.81
C LEU A 139 -10.11 13.39 10.27
N LEU A 140 -9.13 13.85 9.50
CA LEU A 140 -7.69 13.71 9.79
C LEU A 140 -6.99 15.07 9.65
N PRO A 141 -7.23 16.01 10.57
CA PRO A 141 -6.75 17.39 10.43
C PRO A 141 -5.23 17.55 10.47
N LYS A 142 -4.49 16.54 10.98
CA LYS A 142 -3.04 16.54 11.01
C LYS A 142 -2.40 15.92 9.77
N ALA A 143 -3.18 15.22 8.94
CA ALA A 143 -2.66 14.57 7.74
C ALA A 143 -2.45 15.57 6.61
N GLU A 144 -1.36 15.43 5.88
CA GLU A 144 -1.16 16.11 4.60
C GLU A 144 -1.99 15.41 3.53
N ILE A 145 -2.85 16.14 2.80
CA ILE A 145 -3.73 15.53 1.79
C ILE A 145 -3.15 15.75 0.40
N LEU A 146 -2.99 14.66 -0.35
CA LEU A 146 -2.44 14.69 -1.70
C LEU A 146 -3.35 13.92 -2.67
N PRO A 147 -4.03 14.60 -3.60
CA PRO A 147 -4.76 13.95 -4.68
C PRO A 147 -3.81 13.36 -5.72
N ILE A 148 -4.02 12.09 -6.09
CA ILE A 148 -3.17 11.36 -7.03
C ILE A 148 -3.98 10.49 -8.00
N SER A 149 -3.35 10.09 -9.11
CA SER A 149 -3.76 8.94 -9.91
C SER A 149 -2.57 7.99 -10.06
N ALA A 150 -2.54 6.93 -9.25
CA ALA A 150 -1.49 5.93 -9.33
C ALA A 150 -1.44 5.24 -10.69
N LYS A 151 -2.62 5.04 -11.34
CA LYS A 151 -2.73 4.46 -12.68
C LYS A 151 -2.08 5.33 -13.75
N ASN A 152 -2.29 6.65 -13.69
CA ASN A 152 -1.80 7.61 -14.68
C ASN A 152 -0.48 8.28 -14.27
N LYS A 153 0.11 7.86 -13.16
CA LYS A 153 1.35 8.42 -12.58
C LYS A 153 1.25 9.92 -12.25
N PHE A 154 0.04 10.43 -12.01
CA PHE A 154 -0.16 11.81 -11.64
C PHE A 154 0.04 12.01 -10.14
N GLY A 155 0.85 13.00 -9.75
CA GLY A 155 1.15 13.33 -8.36
C GLY A 155 2.11 12.36 -7.64
N THR A 156 2.56 11.27 -8.28
CA THR A 156 3.47 10.29 -7.67
C THR A 156 4.89 10.81 -7.52
N ASP A 157 5.32 11.73 -8.37
CA ASP A 157 6.59 12.44 -8.28
C ASP A 157 6.62 13.44 -7.12
N VAL A 158 5.53 14.16 -6.92
CA VAL A 158 5.34 15.07 -5.78
C VAL A 158 5.33 14.26 -4.48
N LEU A 159 4.60 13.14 -4.45
CA LEU A 159 4.58 12.24 -3.30
C LEU A 159 5.99 11.70 -2.99
N MET A 160 6.74 11.24 -3.99
CA MET A 160 8.09 10.72 -3.79
C MET A 160 9.02 11.78 -3.20
N LYS A 161 8.97 13.01 -3.71
CA LYS A 161 9.71 14.14 -3.14
C LYS A 161 9.35 14.38 -1.68
N ARG A 162 8.05 14.37 -1.37
CA ARG A 162 7.59 14.62 -0.01
C ARG A 162 8.04 13.53 0.96
N ILE A 163 8.00 12.26 0.53
CA ILE A 163 8.56 11.14 1.30
C ILE A 163 10.05 11.36 1.59
N GLN A 164 10.85 11.72 0.59
CA GLN A 164 12.30 11.96 0.74
C GLN A 164 12.62 13.08 1.73
N GLU A 165 11.80 14.14 1.76
CA GLU A 165 11.94 15.23 2.73
C GLU A 165 11.70 14.75 4.16
N LEU A 166 10.69 13.91 4.37
CA LEU A 166 10.22 13.41 5.66
C LEU A 166 11.03 12.25 6.22
N LEU A 167 11.82 11.56 5.39
CA LEU A 167 12.64 10.43 5.83
C LEU A 167 13.60 10.82 6.96
N PRO A 168 13.67 10.02 8.02
CA PRO A 168 14.64 10.22 9.09
C PRO A 168 16.08 9.93 8.65
N GLU A 169 17.04 10.50 9.32
CA GLU A 169 18.44 10.10 9.21
C GLU A 169 18.64 8.74 9.85
N SER A 170 19.06 7.77 9.05
CA SER A 170 19.27 6.39 9.47
C SER A 170 20.21 5.68 8.50
N PRO A 171 21.00 4.70 8.95
CA PRO A 171 21.67 3.76 8.04
C PRO A 171 20.64 2.92 7.27
N ALA A 172 21.07 2.30 6.18
CA ALA A 172 20.22 1.38 5.44
C ALA A 172 19.84 0.17 6.28
N TYR A 173 18.60 -0.28 6.16
CA TYR A 173 18.04 -1.46 6.86
C TYR A 173 18.32 -2.77 6.10
N PHE A 174 18.44 -2.68 4.77
CA PHE A 174 18.59 -3.81 3.87
C PHE A 174 19.80 -3.62 2.95
N ASP A 175 20.28 -4.71 2.35
CA ASP A 175 21.32 -4.64 1.32
C ASP A 175 20.88 -3.73 0.17
N LYS A 176 21.82 -2.95 -0.38
CA LYS A 176 21.56 -2.00 -1.47
C LYS A 176 21.04 -2.66 -2.75
N ASN A 177 21.33 -3.95 -2.95
CA ASN A 177 20.87 -4.71 -4.10
C ASN A 177 19.52 -5.42 -3.85
N GLN A 178 19.00 -5.36 -2.63
CA GLN A 178 17.75 -6.02 -2.27
C GLN A 178 16.56 -5.18 -2.72
N LEU A 179 15.67 -5.78 -3.52
CA LEU A 179 14.45 -5.15 -4.04
C LEU A 179 13.23 -5.41 -3.14
N THR A 180 13.20 -6.52 -2.41
CA THR A 180 12.04 -6.97 -1.64
C THR A 180 12.42 -7.93 -0.52
N ASP A 181 11.52 -8.12 0.46
CA ASP A 181 11.66 -9.10 1.54
C ASP A 181 11.23 -10.52 1.16
N LYS A 182 10.68 -10.72 -0.04
CA LYS A 182 10.12 -12.01 -0.47
C LYS A 182 11.06 -12.76 -1.42
N PRO A 183 11.15 -14.09 -1.32
CA PRO A 183 11.91 -14.90 -2.25
C PRO A 183 11.20 -15.01 -3.62
N ALA A 184 11.96 -15.32 -4.69
CA ALA A 184 11.42 -15.50 -6.05
C ALA A 184 10.25 -16.49 -6.10
N LYS A 185 10.31 -17.57 -5.32
CA LYS A 185 9.23 -18.55 -5.16
C LYS A 185 7.88 -17.92 -4.78
N PHE A 186 7.88 -16.91 -3.91
CA PHE A 186 6.68 -16.18 -3.52
C PHE A 186 6.03 -15.47 -4.70
N PHE A 187 6.83 -14.81 -5.55
CA PHE A 187 6.29 -14.10 -6.71
C PHE A 187 5.67 -15.02 -7.74
N VAL A 188 6.21 -16.24 -7.91
CA VAL A 188 5.57 -17.26 -8.76
C VAL A 188 4.18 -17.61 -8.25
N THR A 189 4.01 -17.83 -6.95
CA THR A 189 2.67 -18.08 -6.37
C THR A 189 1.73 -16.91 -6.59
N GLU A 190 2.20 -15.68 -6.40
CA GLU A 190 1.39 -14.47 -6.57
C GLU A 190 0.99 -14.23 -8.04
N ILE A 191 1.89 -14.47 -9.00
CA ILE A 191 1.57 -14.36 -10.43
C ILE A 191 0.46 -15.35 -10.82
N ILE A 192 0.55 -16.59 -10.37
CA ILE A 192 -0.49 -17.60 -10.61
C ILE A 192 -1.80 -17.17 -9.95
N ARG A 193 -1.75 -16.71 -8.69
CA ARG A 193 -2.92 -16.24 -7.96
C ARG A 193 -3.56 -15.01 -8.62
N GLU A 194 -2.77 -14.08 -9.18
CA GLU A 194 -3.28 -12.96 -9.97
C GLU A 194 -4.10 -13.43 -11.17
N LYS A 195 -3.63 -14.47 -11.89
CA LYS A 195 -4.38 -15.05 -13.03
C LYS A 195 -5.68 -15.69 -12.56
N ILE A 196 -5.66 -16.43 -11.46
CA ILE A 196 -6.88 -17.00 -10.89
C ILE A 196 -7.86 -15.89 -10.50
N LEU A 197 -7.41 -14.83 -9.84
CA LEU A 197 -8.23 -13.69 -9.47
C LEU A 197 -8.84 -12.98 -10.70
N ARG A 198 -8.14 -12.95 -11.83
CA ARG A 198 -8.61 -12.29 -13.06
C ARG A 198 -9.59 -13.12 -13.87
N TYR A 199 -9.38 -14.44 -13.94
CA TYR A 199 -10.10 -15.30 -14.88
C TYR A 199 -11.20 -16.15 -14.25
N TYR A 200 -11.22 -16.29 -12.91
CA TYR A 200 -12.24 -17.03 -12.20
C TYR A 200 -13.16 -16.11 -11.41
N ASP A 201 -14.41 -16.55 -11.20
CA ASP A 201 -15.44 -15.79 -10.50
C ASP A 201 -16.00 -16.56 -9.30
N LYS A 202 -16.98 -15.95 -8.61
CA LYS A 202 -17.67 -16.47 -7.44
C LYS A 202 -16.69 -16.74 -6.28
N GLU A 203 -16.75 -17.91 -5.68
CA GLU A 203 -15.99 -18.30 -4.49
C GLU A 203 -14.54 -18.72 -4.80
N ILE A 204 -14.27 -19.20 -6.03
CA ILE A 204 -12.96 -19.75 -6.40
C ILE A 204 -11.81 -18.80 -6.10
N PRO A 205 -11.83 -17.52 -6.52
CA PRO A 205 -10.71 -16.60 -6.26
C PRO A 205 -10.39 -16.40 -4.78
N TYR A 206 -11.39 -16.49 -3.92
CA TYR A 206 -11.26 -16.23 -2.50
C TYR A 206 -10.84 -17.45 -1.69
N SER A 207 -11.08 -18.66 -2.24
CA SER A 207 -10.85 -19.94 -1.58
C SER A 207 -9.59 -20.65 -2.07
N VAL A 208 -8.82 -20.05 -2.99
CA VAL A 208 -7.63 -20.67 -3.59
C VAL A 208 -6.38 -20.26 -2.84
N GLU A 209 -5.56 -21.26 -2.54
CA GLU A 209 -4.16 -21.13 -2.16
C GLU A 209 -3.28 -21.74 -3.26
N VAL A 210 -2.17 -21.07 -3.58
CA VAL A 210 -1.19 -21.54 -4.55
C VAL A 210 0.09 -21.88 -3.81
N VAL A 211 0.55 -23.11 -3.96
CA VAL A 211 1.79 -23.62 -3.36
C VAL A 211 2.73 -24.07 -4.47
N VAL A 212 3.96 -23.58 -4.45
CA VAL A 212 5.04 -24.10 -5.33
C VAL A 212 5.75 -25.21 -4.60
N GLU A 213 5.57 -26.45 -5.04
CA GLU A 213 6.22 -27.62 -4.42
C GLU A 213 7.72 -27.69 -4.77
N ARG A 214 8.07 -27.32 -6.02
CA ARG A 214 9.45 -27.37 -6.49
C ARG A 214 9.79 -26.11 -7.30
N PHE A 215 10.86 -25.44 -6.91
CA PHE A 215 11.42 -24.28 -7.62
C PHE A 215 12.92 -24.56 -7.84
N LYS A 216 13.38 -24.50 -9.08
CA LYS A 216 14.79 -24.63 -9.45
C LYS A 216 15.21 -23.40 -10.25
N GLU A 217 16.26 -22.77 -9.84
CA GLU A 217 16.97 -21.80 -10.67
C GLU A 217 17.90 -22.60 -11.59
N GLU A 218 17.74 -22.44 -12.89
CA GLU A 218 18.70 -22.95 -13.86
C GLU A 218 19.83 -21.91 -13.97
N THR A 219 21.06 -22.35 -13.69
CA THR A 219 22.29 -21.57 -13.83
C THR A 219 22.71 -21.48 -15.28
#